data_ee316db52e26a503668b8ebf697de19f
#
_entry.id   ee316db52e26a503668b8ebf697de19f
#
_cell.length_a   1.000
_cell.length_b   1.000
_cell.length_c   1.000
_cell.angle_alpha   90.00
_cell.angle_beta   90.00
_cell.angle_gamma   90.00
#
_symmetry.space_group_name_H-M   'P 1'
#
loop_
_entity.id
_entity.type
_entity.pdbx_description
1 polymer ?
#
loop_
_entity_poly.entity_id
_entity_poly.type
_entity_poly.pdbx_seq_one_letter_code
_entity_poly.pdbx_strand_id
1 'polypeptide(L)'
;MPQRHIFLSAYGQTSFFSIQTYLAMSSIISYTLSTKRHTGIGLFLGLIPLCLQTLHADPLAFEKACLQAFKGEQLPEFSQNLTQLRKARLAQASRLPNPSVFYEQESARSTDAFNESSVGLSVNLDFIWKRGSRIKAAEQKNSASEFELSSKQLKVSYEIANMFIDYANWNKELKELGTSIKQHEEALTISRKLLVKGIISAFNLKRIELRMDELRFSYKELESNLAGLLAEFQLWVSEEEAIPANANLLYDISFETAEKAVEHALRNRPDLLAFEANSKWKAEEVKKYKNEKIPEVSLDISAKKYPGDNDGFFFGMSMEIPLGEKQGDVQFAESEKVSGTLEYKRAKRKVEREVKAAWQIWHHLQTDKNSSLGRSQMSEGKNYLQGLQSSFANGEASVIEYLDGLGSLLTGKQNTLKRHHLKQSAYLRLTYLSASTPSFSTPKI
;
A
#
# COMPACT_ATOMS: atom_id res chain seq x y z
N MET A 1 -2.47 22.11 38.99
CA MET A 1 -1.82 23.47 38.96
C MET A 1 -0.38 23.26 38.54
N PRO A 2 0.16 24.23 37.83
CA PRO A 2 0.48 24.04 36.39
C PRO A 2 1.99 24.22 36.14
N GLN A 3 2.46 23.87 34.96
CA GLN A 3 3.21 24.84 34.16
C GLN A 3 3.48 24.35 32.74
N ARG A 4 2.99 25.17 31.81
CA ARG A 4 3.32 25.19 30.39
C ARG A 4 4.73 25.73 30.18
N HIS A 5 5.45 25.21 29.21
CA HIS A 5 6.40 26.03 28.44
C HIS A 5 6.24 25.77 26.94
N ILE A 6 5.82 26.84 26.30
CA ILE A 6 5.81 27.14 24.88
C ILE A 6 7.24 27.53 24.48
N PHE A 7 7.75 27.01 23.35
CA PHE A 7 8.73 27.73 22.56
C PHE A 7 8.40 27.66 21.07
N LEU A 8 8.19 28.81 20.53
CA LEU A 8 8.02 29.18 19.13
C LEU A 8 9.38 29.53 18.51
N SER A 9 9.37 29.53 17.15
CA SER A 9 10.31 30.23 16.27
C SER A 9 11.53 29.42 15.85
N ALA A 10 11.88 29.33 14.58
CA ALA A 10 11.91 30.39 13.55
C ALA A 10 11.96 29.80 12.12
N TYR A 11 11.44 30.59 11.24
CA TYR A 11 11.55 30.63 9.78
C TYR A 11 12.99 30.68 9.24
N GLY A 12 13.20 30.09 8.04
CA GLY A 12 14.00 30.82 7.04
C GLY A 12 14.93 30.00 6.16
N GLN A 13 14.62 30.04 4.88
CA GLN A 13 15.46 30.07 3.67
C GLN A 13 15.48 28.82 2.78
N THR A 14 14.67 28.89 1.82
CA THR A 14 14.73 28.91 0.34
C THR A 14 15.98 28.39 -0.39
N SER A 15 15.67 27.49 -1.33
CA SER A 15 16.08 27.43 -2.73
C SER A 15 17.45 26.86 -3.13
N PHE A 16 17.36 26.16 -4.27
CA PHE A 16 18.43 25.65 -5.15
C PHE A 16 19.00 24.27 -4.82
N PHE A 17 18.35 23.24 -5.34
CA PHE A 17 19.05 22.16 -6.04
C PHE A 17 18.10 21.48 -7.06
N SER A 18 18.19 21.96 -8.27
CA SER A 18 17.54 21.43 -9.46
C SER A 18 18.61 20.70 -10.30
N ILE A 19 18.22 19.61 -10.96
CA ILE A 19 18.82 19.04 -12.18
C ILE A 19 19.91 17.95 -12.04
N GLN A 20 20.44 17.60 -10.91
CA GLN A 20 21.44 16.51 -10.89
C GLN A 20 20.95 15.11 -10.53
N THR A 21 19.70 14.93 -10.19
CA THR A 21 19.14 13.61 -9.79
C THR A 21 18.62 12.77 -10.95
N TYR A 22 18.48 13.34 -12.16
CA TYR A 22 18.00 12.59 -13.33
C TYR A 22 19.07 11.73 -14.02
N LEU A 23 20.35 12.02 -13.81
CA LEU A 23 21.46 11.28 -14.40
C LEU A 23 21.98 10.14 -13.52
N ALA A 24 21.62 10.09 -12.24
CA ALA A 24 22.04 9.01 -11.35
C ALA A 24 21.15 7.75 -11.45
N MET A 25 19.93 7.85 -11.98
CA MET A 25 19.05 6.69 -12.18
C MET A 25 19.35 5.91 -13.45
N SER A 26 19.97 6.51 -14.46
CA SER A 26 20.36 5.80 -15.69
C SER A 26 21.62 4.94 -15.53
N SER A 27 22.46 5.24 -14.55
CA SER A 27 23.70 4.48 -14.30
C SER A 27 23.51 3.25 -13.42
N ILE A 28 22.41 3.13 -12.68
CA ILE A 28 22.10 1.95 -11.85
C ILE A 28 21.54 0.80 -12.71
N ILE A 29 20.90 1.11 -13.84
CA ILE A 29 20.36 0.10 -14.77
C ILE A 29 21.45 -0.62 -15.56
N SER A 30 22.62 -0.01 -15.73
CA SER A 30 23.71 -0.58 -16.53
C SER A 30 24.67 -1.51 -15.76
N TYR A 31 24.58 -1.55 -14.42
CA TYR A 31 25.54 -2.34 -13.60
C TYR A 31 25.01 -3.72 -13.17
N THR A 32 23.76 -4.08 -13.45
CA THR A 32 23.16 -5.35 -13.03
C THR A 32 23.11 -6.43 -14.11
N LEU A 33 23.73 -6.21 -15.28
CA LEU A 33 23.74 -7.18 -16.39
C LEU A 33 25.00 -8.04 -16.49
N SER A 34 25.94 -7.96 -15.55
CA SER A 34 27.20 -8.69 -15.65
C SER A 34 27.62 -9.46 -14.40
N THR A 35 26.74 -10.24 -13.78
CA THR A 35 27.18 -11.36 -12.94
C THR A 35 26.15 -12.48 -12.96
N LYS A 36 26.38 -13.46 -13.83
CA LYS A 36 25.81 -14.80 -13.74
C LYS A 36 26.36 -15.51 -12.51
N ARG A 37 25.52 -15.93 -11.58
CA ARG A 37 25.40 -17.28 -11.00
C ARG A 37 24.74 -17.27 -9.62
N HIS A 38 23.69 -18.10 -9.57
CA HIS A 38 23.10 -18.81 -8.43
C HIS A 38 22.12 -18.10 -7.48
N THR A 39 20.92 -18.67 -7.56
CA THR A 39 19.86 -18.87 -6.56
C THR A 39 18.82 -17.77 -6.35
N GLY A 40 17.66 -18.02 -6.95
CA GLY A 40 16.36 -17.93 -6.22
C GLY A 40 15.75 -16.58 -5.84
N ILE A 41 16.29 -15.43 -6.28
CA ILE A 41 15.77 -14.10 -5.88
C ILE A 41 15.16 -13.33 -7.08
N GLY A 42 14.91 -14.02 -8.18
CA GLY A 42 14.48 -13.42 -9.45
C GLY A 42 13.01 -12.97 -9.55
N LEU A 43 12.18 -13.03 -8.50
CA LEU A 43 10.72 -12.87 -8.62
C LEU A 43 10.13 -11.53 -8.15
N PHE A 44 10.91 -10.65 -7.52
CA PHE A 44 10.35 -9.43 -6.90
C PHE A 44 10.76 -8.10 -7.53
N LEU A 45 11.72 -8.08 -8.45
CA LEU A 45 11.97 -6.91 -9.30
C LEU A 45 11.00 -6.81 -10.50
N GLY A 46 10.15 -7.81 -10.68
CA GLY A 46 9.16 -7.90 -11.76
C GLY A 46 7.88 -7.09 -11.56
N LEU A 47 7.59 -6.54 -10.36
CA LEU A 47 6.36 -5.77 -10.13
C LEU A 47 6.46 -4.29 -10.56
N ILE A 48 7.66 -3.76 -10.69
CA ILE A 48 7.85 -2.38 -11.18
C ILE A 48 7.85 -2.31 -12.72
N PRO A 49 8.39 -3.28 -13.49
CA PRO A 49 8.30 -3.22 -14.96
C PRO A 49 7.03 -3.81 -15.56
N LEU A 50 6.16 -4.54 -14.83
CA LEU A 50 4.90 -5.05 -15.40
C LEU A 50 3.85 -3.96 -15.64
N CYS A 51 4.00 -2.77 -15.05
CA CYS A 51 3.18 -1.60 -15.39
C CYS A 51 3.51 -0.98 -16.76
N LEU A 52 4.58 -1.43 -17.44
CA LEU A 52 5.08 -0.78 -18.66
C LEU A 52 4.63 -1.42 -19.98
N GLN A 53 3.77 -2.45 -19.99
CA GLN A 53 3.47 -3.19 -21.23
C GLN A 53 2.01 -3.18 -21.73
N THR A 54 1.13 -2.32 -21.23
CA THR A 54 -0.18 -2.12 -21.89
C THR A 54 -0.34 -0.69 -22.37
N LEU A 55 0.28 -0.39 -23.51
CA LEU A 55 0.06 0.83 -24.27
C LEU A 55 -1.34 0.82 -24.89
N HIS A 56 -2.32 1.50 -24.27
CA HIS A 56 -3.42 2.15 -24.99
C HIS A 56 -4.04 3.26 -24.13
N ALA A 57 -3.87 4.49 -24.59
CA ALA A 57 -4.52 5.74 -24.17
C ALA A 57 -4.28 6.20 -22.72
N ASP A 58 -3.31 7.06 -22.57
CA ASP A 58 -2.88 7.81 -21.36
C ASP A 58 -2.85 7.03 -20.04
N PRO A 59 -2.04 5.99 -19.93
CA PRO A 59 -1.74 5.37 -18.63
C PRO A 59 -0.96 6.31 -17.70
N LEU A 60 -0.47 7.43 -18.22
CA LEU A 60 0.35 8.38 -17.47
C LEU A 60 -0.39 9.03 -16.30
N ALA A 61 -1.70 9.24 -16.38
CA ALA A 61 -2.41 9.95 -15.31
C ALA A 61 -2.47 9.13 -14.00
N PHE A 62 -2.85 7.86 -14.06
CA PHE A 62 -2.94 7.00 -12.87
C PHE A 62 -1.55 6.65 -12.31
N GLU A 63 -0.62 6.24 -13.17
CA GLU A 63 0.75 5.93 -12.75
C GLU A 63 1.47 7.15 -12.17
N LYS A 64 1.29 8.32 -12.81
CA LYS A 64 1.84 9.58 -12.32
C LYS A 64 1.26 9.93 -10.96
N ALA A 65 -0.04 9.79 -10.77
CA ALA A 65 -0.71 10.01 -9.48
C ALA A 65 -0.18 9.05 -8.40
N CYS A 66 -0.02 7.77 -8.70
CA CYS A 66 0.59 6.80 -7.77
C CYS A 66 2.03 7.18 -7.40
N LEU A 67 2.86 7.58 -8.39
CA LEU A 67 4.24 7.99 -8.13
C LEU A 67 4.32 9.26 -7.27
N GLN A 68 3.42 10.22 -7.49
CA GLN A 68 3.34 11.42 -6.66
C GLN A 68 2.85 11.10 -5.25
N ALA A 69 1.82 10.24 -5.12
CA ALA A 69 1.33 9.78 -3.84
C ALA A 69 2.42 9.01 -3.06
N PHE A 70 3.24 8.20 -3.73
CA PHE A 70 4.39 7.55 -3.09
C PHE A 70 5.39 8.57 -2.55
N LYS A 71 5.62 9.68 -3.26
CA LYS A 71 6.48 10.77 -2.78
C LYS A 71 5.85 11.51 -1.60
N GLY A 72 4.54 11.79 -1.66
CA GLY A 72 3.80 12.40 -0.56
C GLY A 72 3.87 11.58 0.73
N GLU A 73 3.77 10.26 0.64
CA GLU A 73 3.95 9.31 1.74
C GLU A 73 5.43 9.03 2.10
N GLN A 74 6.37 9.74 1.50
CA GLN A 74 7.83 9.57 1.72
C GLN A 74 8.31 8.11 1.51
N LEU A 75 7.60 7.33 0.68
CA LEU A 75 7.97 5.93 0.43
C LEU A 75 9.32 5.77 -0.28
N PRO A 76 9.75 6.67 -1.20
CA PRO A 76 11.09 6.61 -1.77
C PRO A 76 12.20 6.78 -0.73
N GLU A 77 12.07 7.75 0.19
CA GLU A 77 13.00 8.01 1.29
C GLU A 77 13.01 6.82 2.27
N PHE A 78 11.83 6.30 2.58
CA PHE A 78 11.70 5.10 3.39
C PHE A 78 12.37 3.89 2.72
N SER A 79 12.24 3.72 1.41
CA SER A 79 12.89 2.66 0.64
C SER A 79 14.42 2.78 0.67
N GLN A 80 14.96 4.00 0.55
CA GLN A 80 16.40 4.26 0.66
C GLN A 80 16.90 3.93 2.06
N ASN A 81 16.20 4.41 3.10
CA ASN A 81 16.53 4.10 4.49
C ASN A 81 16.45 2.59 4.77
N LEU A 82 15.42 1.91 4.26
CA LEU A 82 15.27 0.46 4.38
C LEU A 82 16.46 -0.27 3.74
N THR A 83 16.94 0.20 2.58
CA THR A 83 18.11 -0.37 1.92
C THR A 83 19.38 -0.23 2.76
N GLN A 84 19.59 0.93 3.40
CA GLN A 84 20.70 1.16 4.32
C GLN A 84 20.56 0.30 5.58
N LEU A 85 19.37 0.24 6.14
CA LEU A 85 19.06 -0.57 7.32
C LEU A 85 19.33 -2.07 7.07
N ARG A 86 18.95 -2.57 5.89
CA ARG A 86 19.22 -3.96 5.47
C ARG A 86 20.71 -4.26 5.41
N LYS A 87 21.49 -3.36 4.77
CA LYS A 87 22.95 -3.47 4.71
C LYS A 87 23.55 -3.45 6.12
N ALA A 88 23.10 -2.53 6.97
CA ALA A 88 23.57 -2.41 8.34
C ALA A 88 23.24 -3.66 9.17
N ARG A 89 22.02 -4.20 9.07
CA ARG A 89 21.64 -5.45 9.75
C ARG A 89 22.51 -6.64 9.33
N LEU A 90 22.76 -6.78 8.04
CA LEU A 90 23.62 -7.85 7.51
C LEU A 90 25.08 -7.66 7.96
N ALA A 91 25.59 -6.43 7.91
CA ALA A 91 26.93 -6.11 8.39
C ALA A 91 27.06 -6.43 9.91
N GLN A 92 26.06 -6.03 10.71
CA GLN A 92 26.01 -6.35 12.14
C GLN A 92 25.95 -7.87 12.39
N ALA A 93 25.09 -8.59 11.65
CA ALA A 93 24.94 -10.03 11.80
C ALA A 93 26.17 -10.83 11.35
N SER A 94 26.90 -10.31 10.35
CA SER A 94 28.11 -10.92 9.79
C SER A 94 29.39 -10.51 10.50
N ARG A 95 29.30 -9.64 11.50
CA ARG A 95 30.46 -9.12 12.22
C ARG A 95 31.26 -10.26 12.86
N LEU A 96 32.55 -10.19 12.69
CA LEU A 96 33.51 -11.01 13.44
C LEU A 96 33.77 -10.37 14.81
N PRO A 97 34.03 -11.15 15.85
CA PRO A 97 34.47 -10.61 17.15
C PRO A 97 35.78 -9.86 16.98
N ASN A 98 35.95 -8.79 17.74
CA ASN A 98 37.22 -8.08 17.76
C ASN A 98 38.25 -8.91 18.55
N PRO A 99 39.48 -9.06 18.04
CA PRO A 99 40.53 -9.58 18.86
C PRO A 99 40.86 -8.59 20.01
N SER A 100 41.17 -9.12 21.18
CA SER A 100 41.63 -8.32 22.29
C SER A 100 43.13 -8.50 22.50
N VAL A 101 43.81 -7.41 22.80
CA VAL A 101 45.22 -7.43 23.22
C VAL A 101 45.24 -7.44 24.75
N PHE A 102 46.04 -8.30 25.35
CA PHE A 102 46.20 -8.32 26.76
C PHE A 102 47.68 -8.24 27.17
N TYR A 103 47.91 -7.65 28.32
CA TYR A 103 49.20 -7.63 28.97
C TYR A 103 48.99 -8.16 30.38
N GLU A 104 49.78 -9.14 30.75
CA GLU A 104 49.76 -9.72 32.08
C GLU A 104 51.17 -9.65 32.65
N GLN A 105 51.27 -9.36 33.95
CA GLN A 105 52.51 -9.40 34.69
C GLN A 105 52.30 -10.12 36.01
N GLU A 106 53.06 -11.16 36.24
CA GLU A 106 53.06 -11.92 37.46
C GLU A 106 54.36 -11.69 38.20
N SER A 107 54.31 -11.31 39.49
CA SER A 107 55.46 -11.07 40.31
C SER A 107 55.27 -11.72 41.70
N ALA A 108 56.24 -12.50 42.17
CA ALA A 108 56.24 -13.09 43.50
C ALA A 108 56.84 -12.14 44.53
N ARG A 109 56.22 -12.03 45.69
CA ARG A 109 56.66 -11.15 46.83
C ARG A 109 57.88 -11.59 47.53
N SER A 110 58.33 -12.83 47.39
CA SER A 110 59.46 -13.36 48.11
C SER A 110 60.47 -13.97 47.15
N THR A 111 61.62 -13.35 47.06
CA THR A 111 62.81 -13.76 46.31
C THR A 111 62.77 -13.39 44.81
N ASP A 112 63.93 -13.03 44.30
CA ASP A 112 64.22 -12.53 42.93
C ASP A 112 63.89 -13.48 41.77
N ALA A 113 63.13 -14.52 42.02
CA ALA A 113 63.07 -15.67 41.14
C ALA A 113 61.83 -15.69 40.24
N PHE A 114 60.82 -14.85 40.45
CA PHE A 114 59.59 -14.96 39.66
C PHE A 114 59.02 -13.59 39.26
N ASN A 115 59.40 -13.15 38.05
CA ASN A 115 58.80 -11.98 37.40
C ASN A 115 58.57 -12.32 35.94
N GLU A 116 57.35 -12.70 35.62
CA GLU A 116 56.94 -13.02 34.27
C GLU A 116 56.11 -11.88 33.70
N SER A 117 56.29 -11.56 32.42
CA SER A 117 55.39 -10.69 31.70
C SER A 117 54.98 -11.33 30.40
N SER A 118 53.71 -11.14 30.01
CA SER A 118 53.18 -11.63 28.76
C SER A 118 52.44 -10.54 28.02
N VAL A 119 52.57 -10.52 26.70
CA VAL A 119 51.78 -9.72 25.77
C VAL A 119 51.16 -10.68 24.79
N GLY A 120 49.84 -10.61 24.63
CA GLY A 120 49.15 -11.54 23.76
C GLY A 120 47.92 -10.99 23.06
N LEU A 121 47.39 -11.85 22.18
CA LEU A 121 46.16 -11.67 21.46
C LEU A 121 45.18 -12.77 21.85
N SER A 122 43.94 -12.39 22.15
CA SER A 122 42.82 -13.30 22.34
C SER A 122 41.80 -13.13 21.26
N VAL A 123 41.35 -14.21 20.63
CA VAL A 123 40.35 -14.22 19.55
C VAL A 123 39.20 -15.14 19.96
N ASN A 124 38.00 -14.59 20.04
CA ASN A 124 36.82 -15.41 20.28
C ASN A 124 36.42 -16.15 18.98
N LEU A 125 36.26 -17.45 19.04
CA LEU A 125 35.96 -18.34 17.93
C LEU A 125 34.46 -18.59 17.75
N ASP A 126 33.58 -17.94 18.54
CA ASP A 126 32.13 -18.15 18.52
C ASP A 126 31.48 -17.86 17.17
N PHE A 127 32.10 -17.04 16.35
CA PHE A 127 31.63 -16.72 15.00
C PHE A 127 31.51 -17.95 14.12
N ILE A 128 32.26 -19.02 14.35
CA ILE A 128 32.22 -20.24 13.54
C ILE A 128 30.84 -20.87 13.56
N TRP A 129 30.16 -20.89 14.71
CA TRP A 129 28.86 -21.53 14.88
C TRP A 129 27.68 -20.53 15.08
N LYS A 130 27.94 -19.32 15.62
CA LYS A 130 26.90 -18.33 15.89
C LYS A 130 26.58 -17.45 14.69
N ARG A 131 27.57 -17.08 13.85
CA ARG A 131 27.45 -16.14 12.74
C ARG A 131 26.40 -16.56 11.72
N GLY A 132 26.35 -17.83 11.33
CA GLY A 132 25.41 -18.32 10.32
C GLY A 132 23.94 -18.13 10.71
N SER A 133 23.57 -18.39 11.96
CA SER A 133 22.20 -18.19 12.45
C SER A 133 21.85 -16.71 12.56
N ARG A 134 22.79 -15.85 12.97
CA ARG A 134 22.61 -14.39 13.00
C ARG A 134 22.31 -13.82 11.61
N ILE A 135 23.07 -14.23 10.59
CA ILE A 135 22.87 -13.81 9.19
C ILE A 135 21.49 -14.25 8.68
N LYS A 136 21.11 -15.52 8.88
CA LYS A 136 19.80 -16.02 8.45
C LYS A 136 18.63 -15.28 9.11
N ALA A 137 18.72 -14.99 10.40
CA ALA A 137 17.71 -14.19 11.08
C ALA A 137 17.62 -12.77 10.50
N ALA A 138 18.75 -12.12 10.22
CA ALA A 138 18.80 -10.80 9.61
C ALA A 138 18.21 -10.79 8.18
N GLU A 139 18.47 -11.81 7.37
CA GLU A 139 17.91 -11.97 6.01
C GLU A 139 16.39 -12.07 6.05
N GLN A 140 15.83 -12.92 6.91
CA GLN A 140 14.38 -13.06 7.04
C GLN A 140 13.71 -11.78 7.55
N LYS A 141 14.36 -11.07 8.49
CA LYS A 141 13.86 -9.76 8.95
C LYS A 141 13.87 -8.72 7.83
N ASN A 142 14.91 -8.72 7.01
CA ASN A 142 15.00 -7.85 5.85
C ASN A 142 13.89 -8.14 4.83
N SER A 143 13.63 -9.41 4.53
CA SER A 143 12.53 -9.82 3.65
C SER A 143 11.16 -9.38 4.18
N ALA A 144 10.91 -9.53 5.49
CA ALA A 144 9.67 -9.04 6.10
C ALA A 144 9.49 -7.53 5.88
N SER A 145 10.55 -6.73 6.11
CA SER A 145 10.50 -5.28 5.92
C SER A 145 10.27 -4.85 4.46
N GLU A 146 10.78 -5.62 3.48
CA GLU A 146 10.51 -5.38 2.05
C GLU A 146 9.05 -5.62 1.68
N PHE A 147 8.48 -6.72 2.17
CA PHE A 147 7.07 -7.02 1.94
C PHE A 147 6.15 -6.01 2.64
N GLU A 148 6.52 -5.51 3.82
CA GLU A 148 5.80 -4.41 4.48
C GLU A 148 5.78 -3.14 3.64
N LEU A 149 6.90 -2.76 3.02
CA LEU A 149 6.97 -1.63 2.09
C LEU A 149 6.08 -1.87 0.85
N SER A 150 6.18 -3.05 0.24
CA SER A 150 5.36 -3.42 -0.91
C SER A 150 3.87 -3.41 -0.58
N SER A 151 3.48 -3.81 0.63
CA SER A 151 2.11 -3.75 1.11
C SER A 151 1.60 -2.32 1.25
N LYS A 152 2.43 -1.39 1.73
CA LYS A 152 2.09 0.04 1.78
C LYS A 152 1.91 0.62 0.38
N GLN A 153 2.81 0.31 -0.54
CA GLN A 153 2.70 0.77 -1.94
C GLN A 153 1.41 0.27 -2.60
N LEU A 154 1.08 -1.01 -2.42
CA LEU A 154 -0.17 -1.58 -2.93
C LEU A 154 -1.40 -0.89 -2.34
N LYS A 155 -1.38 -0.59 -1.04
CA LYS A 155 -2.46 0.13 -0.36
C LYS A 155 -2.64 1.53 -0.93
N VAL A 156 -1.57 2.31 -1.07
CA VAL A 156 -1.62 3.67 -1.64
C VAL A 156 -2.17 3.63 -3.07
N SER A 157 -1.70 2.70 -3.91
CA SER A 157 -2.22 2.53 -5.28
C SER A 157 -3.72 2.21 -5.29
N TYR A 158 -4.19 1.42 -4.35
CA TYR A 158 -5.62 1.11 -4.22
C TYR A 158 -6.45 2.33 -3.80
N GLU A 159 -5.99 3.14 -2.86
CA GLU A 159 -6.67 4.36 -2.42
C GLU A 159 -6.76 5.36 -3.59
N ILE A 160 -5.68 5.59 -4.32
CA ILE A 160 -5.68 6.44 -5.52
C ILE A 160 -6.65 5.91 -6.58
N ALA A 161 -6.68 4.58 -6.80
CA ALA A 161 -7.60 3.97 -7.75
C ALA A 161 -9.07 4.15 -7.34
N ASN A 162 -9.40 4.06 -6.05
CA ASN A 162 -10.75 4.35 -5.56
C ASN A 162 -11.14 5.81 -5.84
N MET A 163 -10.25 6.78 -5.53
CA MET A 163 -10.50 8.19 -5.79
C MET A 163 -10.77 8.45 -7.29
N PHE A 164 -10.05 7.79 -8.19
CA PHE A 164 -10.28 7.89 -9.63
C PHE A 164 -11.66 7.38 -10.03
N ILE A 165 -12.09 6.25 -9.50
CA ILE A 165 -13.41 5.65 -9.77
C ILE A 165 -14.52 6.54 -9.23
N ASP A 166 -14.40 6.98 -7.98
CA ASP A 166 -15.41 7.79 -7.31
C ASP A 166 -15.57 9.15 -8.00
N TYR A 167 -14.46 9.81 -8.30
CA TYR A 167 -14.48 11.09 -9.01
C TYR A 167 -15.15 10.99 -10.39
N ALA A 168 -14.76 9.97 -11.17
CA ALA A 168 -15.34 9.76 -12.50
C ALA A 168 -16.85 9.45 -12.47
N ASN A 169 -17.30 8.64 -11.50
CA ASN A 169 -18.73 8.31 -11.38
C ASN A 169 -19.55 9.48 -10.83
N TRP A 170 -19.05 10.19 -9.81
CA TRP A 170 -19.73 11.36 -9.26
C TRP A 170 -19.82 12.52 -10.26
N ASN A 171 -18.80 12.73 -11.10
CA ASN A 171 -18.89 13.69 -12.21
C ASN A 171 -20.00 13.35 -13.22
N LYS A 172 -20.16 12.05 -13.53
CA LYS A 172 -21.26 11.60 -14.40
C LYS A 172 -22.62 11.84 -13.74
N GLU A 173 -22.75 11.55 -12.45
CA GLU A 173 -23.98 11.77 -11.68
C GLU A 173 -24.30 13.27 -11.58
N LEU A 174 -23.30 14.12 -11.32
CA LEU A 174 -23.45 15.58 -11.30
C LEU A 174 -24.00 16.11 -12.65
N LYS A 175 -23.48 15.59 -13.76
CA LYS A 175 -23.94 15.94 -15.10
C LYS A 175 -25.41 15.55 -15.34
N GLU A 176 -25.82 14.36 -14.85
CA GLU A 176 -27.23 13.92 -14.97
C GLU A 176 -28.17 14.76 -14.09
N LEU A 177 -27.74 15.12 -12.87
CA LEU A 177 -28.49 16.05 -12.01
C LEU A 177 -28.63 17.42 -12.66
N GLY A 178 -27.56 17.98 -13.23
CA GLY A 178 -27.59 19.25 -13.98
C GLY A 178 -28.52 19.21 -15.19
N THR A 179 -28.57 18.09 -15.90
CA THR A 179 -29.52 17.87 -17.01
C THR A 179 -30.96 17.85 -16.51
N SER A 180 -31.21 17.16 -15.39
CA SER A 180 -32.54 17.10 -14.78
C SER A 180 -33.00 18.47 -14.28
N ILE A 181 -32.14 19.28 -13.70
CA ILE A 181 -32.46 20.67 -13.29
C ILE A 181 -32.92 21.49 -14.49
N LYS A 182 -32.20 21.44 -15.61
CA LYS A 182 -32.60 22.14 -16.84
C LYS A 182 -33.97 21.71 -17.33
N GLN A 183 -34.28 20.41 -17.32
CA GLN A 183 -35.59 19.88 -17.69
C GLN A 183 -36.71 20.41 -16.77
N HIS A 184 -36.44 20.55 -15.49
CA HIS A 184 -37.40 21.10 -14.51
C HIS A 184 -37.55 22.64 -14.69
N GLU A 185 -36.52 23.37 -15.11
CA GLU A 185 -36.60 24.79 -15.48
C GLU A 185 -37.47 24.99 -16.71
N GLU A 186 -37.36 24.12 -17.73
CA GLU A 186 -38.25 24.11 -18.87
C GLU A 186 -39.71 23.81 -18.45
N ALA A 187 -39.90 22.80 -17.59
CA ALA A 187 -41.20 22.48 -17.01
C ALA A 187 -41.83 23.67 -16.28
N LEU A 188 -41.05 24.38 -15.47
CA LEU A 188 -41.47 25.57 -14.74
C LEU A 188 -41.91 26.69 -15.71
N THR A 189 -41.18 26.88 -16.82
CA THR A 189 -41.48 27.87 -17.84
C THR A 189 -42.80 27.54 -18.54
N ILE A 190 -43.01 26.27 -18.92
CA ILE A 190 -44.29 25.80 -19.51
C ILE A 190 -45.42 25.98 -18.51
N SER A 191 -45.24 25.57 -17.26
CA SER A 191 -46.25 25.63 -16.19
C SER A 191 -46.71 27.06 -15.92
N ARG A 192 -45.81 28.04 -15.93
CA ARG A 192 -46.20 29.46 -15.80
C ARG A 192 -47.13 29.92 -16.89
N LYS A 193 -46.90 29.49 -18.15
CA LYS A 193 -47.80 29.78 -19.28
C LYS A 193 -49.17 29.12 -19.11
N LEU A 194 -49.19 27.87 -18.64
CA LEU A 194 -50.41 27.11 -18.39
C LEU A 194 -51.22 27.69 -17.22
N LEU A 195 -50.54 28.18 -16.17
CA LEU A 195 -51.17 28.88 -15.05
C LEU A 195 -51.89 30.15 -15.50
N VAL A 196 -51.24 30.99 -16.34
CA VAL A 196 -51.88 32.19 -16.90
C VAL A 196 -53.12 31.86 -17.75
N LYS A 197 -53.12 30.70 -18.42
CA LYS A 197 -54.27 30.21 -19.17
C LYS A 197 -55.34 29.54 -18.29
N GLY A 198 -55.13 29.42 -16.98
CA GLY A 198 -56.04 28.74 -16.06
C GLY A 198 -56.07 27.20 -16.16
N ILE A 199 -55.14 26.61 -16.89
CA ILE A 199 -55.08 25.14 -17.12
C ILE A 199 -54.54 24.40 -15.91
N ILE A 200 -53.59 24.99 -15.15
CA ILE A 200 -53.05 24.43 -13.94
C ILE A 200 -53.26 25.36 -12.73
N SER A 201 -53.23 24.80 -11.53
CA SER A 201 -53.33 25.57 -10.28
C SER A 201 -51.97 26.10 -9.80
N ALA A 202 -51.99 27.11 -8.93
CA ALA A 202 -50.80 27.62 -8.25
C ALA A 202 -50.08 26.53 -7.39
N PHE A 203 -50.85 25.55 -6.84
CA PHE A 203 -50.29 24.41 -6.14
C PHE A 203 -49.42 23.53 -7.04
N ASN A 204 -49.83 23.33 -8.28
CA ASN A 204 -49.08 22.57 -9.27
C ASN A 204 -47.75 23.26 -9.61
N LEU A 205 -47.78 24.59 -9.78
CA LEU A 205 -46.53 25.36 -9.97
C LEU A 205 -45.60 25.23 -8.76
N LYS A 206 -46.14 25.38 -7.55
CA LYS A 206 -45.34 25.24 -6.32
C LYS A 206 -44.68 23.87 -6.16
N ARG A 207 -45.37 22.81 -6.62
CA ARG A 207 -44.84 21.44 -6.62
C ARG A 207 -43.59 21.30 -7.50
N ILE A 208 -43.59 21.95 -8.68
CA ILE A 208 -42.41 21.95 -9.55
C ILE A 208 -41.23 22.71 -8.90
N GLU A 209 -41.51 23.86 -8.27
CA GLU A 209 -40.53 24.65 -7.58
C GLU A 209 -39.88 23.84 -6.44
N LEU A 210 -40.65 23.18 -5.59
CA LEU A 210 -40.14 22.33 -4.52
C LEU A 210 -39.27 21.18 -5.04
N ARG A 211 -39.70 20.53 -6.14
CA ARG A 211 -38.90 19.46 -6.74
C ARG A 211 -37.59 19.98 -7.31
N MET A 212 -37.59 21.16 -7.88
CA MET A 212 -36.37 21.81 -8.37
C MET A 212 -35.43 22.17 -7.26
N ASP A 213 -35.92 22.63 -6.11
CA ASP A 213 -35.11 22.93 -4.93
C ASP A 213 -34.44 21.67 -4.36
N GLU A 214 -35.16 20.52 -4.29
CA GLU A 214 -34.59 19.21 -3.94
C GLU A 214 -33.44 18.82 -4.87
N LEU A 215 -33.62 18.97 -6.18
CA LEU A 215 -32.59 18.64 -7.17
C LEU A 215 -31.37 19.55 -7.04
N ARG A 216 -31.59 20.85 -6.82
CA ARG A 216 -30.50 21.82 -6.58
C ARG A 216 -29.74 21.51 -5.32
N PHE A 217 -30.41 21.10 -4.26
CA PHE A 217 -29.78 20.66 -3.03
C PHE A 217 -28.88 19.42 -3.28
N SER A 218 -29.44 18.38 -3.94
CA SER A 218 -28.69 17.17 -4.28
C SER A 218 -27.49 17.47 -5.19
N TYR A 219 -27.64 18.42 -6.12
CA TYR A 219 -26.53 18.88 -6.96
C TYR A 219 -25.41 19.52 -6.13
N LYS A 220 -25.77 20.42 -5.21
CA LYS A 220 -24.81 21.11 -4.32
C LYS A 220 -24.12 20.16 -3.34
N GLU A 221 -24.85 19.19 -2.82
CA GLU A 221 -24.30 18.14 -1.96
C GLU A 221 -23.22 17.32 -2.71
N LEU A 222 -23.54 16.88 -3.94
CA LEU A 222 -22.61 16.12 -4.75
C LEU A 222 -21.39 16.95 -5.20
N GLU A 223 -21.62 18.23 -5.54
CA GLU A 223 -20.54 19.19 -5.85
C GLU A 223 -19.59 19.37 -4.66
N SER A 224 -20.13 19.48 -3.45
CA SER A 224 -19.34 19.54 -2.22
C SER A 224 -18.54 18.24 -1.97
N ASN A 225 -19.15 17.09 -2.20
CA ASN A 225 -18.48 15.79 -2.06
C ASN A 225 -17.33 15.64 -3.07
N LEU A 226 -17.53 16.10 -4.32
CA LEU A 226 -16.47 16.12 -5.33
C LEU A 226 -15.32 17.06 -4.94
N ALA A 227 -15.62 18.23 -4.40
CA ALA A 227 -14.60 19.16 -3.90
C ALA A 227 -13.81 18.55 -2.71
N GLY A 228 -14.52 17.85 -1.81
CA GLY A 228 -13.89 17.12 -0.71
C GLY A 228 -12.96 16.01 -1.20
N LEU A 229 -13.41 15.21 -2.16
CA LEU A 229 -12.60 14.15 -2.75
C LEU A 229 -11.36 14.69 -3.46
N LEU A 230 -11.51 15.82 -4.18
CA LEU A 230 -10.37 16.48 -4.83
C LEU A 230 -9.36 17.01 -3.80
N ALA A 231 -9.85 17.62 -2.72
CA ALA A 231 -8.98 18.09 -1.63
C ALA A 231 -8.25 16.91 -0.96
N GLU A 232 -8.94 15.79 -0.71
CA GLU A 232 -8.31 14.57 -0.21
C GLU A 232 -7.25 14.04 -1.17
N PHE A 233 -7.55 13.99 -2.47
CA PHE A 233 -6.58 13.59 -3.49
C PHE A 233 -5.34 14.48 -3.50
N GLN A 234 -5.51 15.80 -3.34
CA GLN A 234 -4.42 16.76 -3.30
C GLN A 234 -3.51 16.61 -2.08
N LEU A 235 -3.99 15.99 -0.99
CA LEU A 235 -3.11 15.61 0.14
C LEU A 235 -2.11 14.51 -0.25
N TRP A 236 -2.49 13.65 -1.20
CA TRP A 236 -1.63 12.55 -1.68
C TRP A 236 -0.73 12.96 -2.85
N VAL A 237 -1.18 13.92 -3.65
CA VAL A 237 -0.58 14.34 -4.92
C VAL A 237 -0.37 15.85 -4.87
N SER A 238 0.42 16.44 -5.75
CA SER A 238 0.63 17.89 -5.80
C SER A 238 -0.68 18.65 -6.00
N GLU A 239 -0.81 19.85 -5.40
CA GLU A 239 -1.99 20.72 -5.46
C GLU A 239 -2.41 21.14 -6.89
N GLU A 240 -1.50 21.06 -7.86
CA GLU A 240 -1.75 21.44 -9.25
C GLU A 240 -2.42 20.32 -10.07
N GLU A 241 -2.51 19.11 -9.55
CA GLU A 241 -2.99 17.94 -10.29
C GLU A 241 -4.47 17.70 -10.03
N ALA A 242 -5.23 17.45 -11.11
CA ALA A 242 -6.65 17.10 -11.07
C ALA A 242 -6.89 15.66 -11.48
N ILE A 243 -7.90 15.04 -10.88
CA ILE A 243 -8.34 13.70 -11.27
C ILE A 243 -9.03 13.79 -12.64
N PRO A 244 -8.69 12.94 -13.63
CA PRO A 244 -9.38 12.92 -14.91
C PRO A 244 -10.86 12.53 -14.76
N ALA A 245 -11.77 13.41 -15.20
CA ALA A 245 -13.21 13.16 -15.11
C ALA A 245 -13.69 11.94 -15.94
N ASN A 246 -12.88 11.48 -16.88
CA ASN A 246 -13.18 10.38 -17.78
C ASN A 246 -12.37 9.11 -17.51
N ALA A 247 -11.75 8.99 -16.34
CA ALA A 247 -11.04 7.78 -15.96
C ALA A 247 -11.97 6.55 -16.05
N ASN A 248 -11.51 5.51 -16.72
CA ASN A 248 -12.27 4.27 -16.84
C ASN A 248 -11.39 3.08 -16.45
N LEU A 249 -11.88 2.28 -15.51
CA LEU A 249 -11.19 1.07 -15.06
C LEU A 249 -11.32 -0.02 -16.12
N LEU A 250 -10.19 -0.64 -16.48
CA LEU A 250 -10.16 -1.78 -17.38
C LEU A 250 -10.37 -3.08 -16.60
N TYR A 251 -11.15 -4.00 -17.17
CA TYR A 251 -11.44 -5.31 -16.57
C TYR A 251 -10.56 -6.39 -17.22
N ASP A 252 -9.25 -6.26 -17.09
CA ASP A 252 -8.23 -7.09 -17.72
C ASP A 252 -7.82 -8.31 -16.87
N ILE A 253 -8.16 -8.30 -15.58
CA ILE A 253 -7.90 -9.41 -14.69
C ILE A 253 -9.16 -10.25 -14.51
N SER A 254 -9.10 -11.53 -14.86
CA SER A 254 -10.19 -12.46 -14.59
C SER A 254 -9.67 -13.73 -13.92
N PHE A 255 -10.38 -14.17 -12.90
CA PHE A 255 -10.17 -15.48 -12.28
C PHE A 255 -11.39 -16.35 -12.58
N GLU A 256 -11.16 -17.51 -13.19
CA GLU A 256 -12.23 -18.44 -13.53
C GLU A 256 -13.00 -18.93 -12.30
N THR A 257 -12.29 -19.14 -11.18
CA THR A 257 -12.89 -19.60 -9.93
C THR A 257 -12.37 -18.81 -8.73
N ALA A 258 -13.13 -18.85 -7.64
CA ALA A 258 -12.71 -18.24 -6.39
C ALA A 258 -11.40 -18.84 -5.85
N GLU A 259 -11.21 -20.16 -6.07
CA GLU A 259 -10.03 -20.91 -5.63
C GLU A 259 -8.77 -20.41 -6.35
N LYS A 260 -8.84 -20.15 -7.67
CA LYS A 260 -7.73 -19.56 -8.44
C LYS A 260 -7.38 -18.16 -7.96
N ALA A 261 -8.38 -17.34 -7.65
CA ALA A 261 -8.15 -16.02 -7.07
C ALA A 261 -7.47 -16.10 -5.70
N VAL A 262 -7.91 -17.01 -4.84
CA VAL A 262 -7.31 -17.27 -3.53
C VAL A 262 -5.87 -17.76 -3.67
N GLU A 263 -5.62 -18.74 -4.55
CA GLU A 263 -4.26 -19.25 -4.79
C GLU A 263 -3.31 -18.14 -5.24
N HIS A 264 -3.76 -17.29 -6.18
CA HIS A 264 -2.99 -16.14 -6.63
C HIS A 264 -2.68 -15.17 -5.48
N ALA A 265 -3.68 -14.84 -4.66
CA ALA A 265 -3.51 -13.95 -3.52
C ALA A 265 -2.52 -14.51 -2.49
N LEU A 266 -2.62 -15.81 -2.17
CA LEU A 266 -1.72 -16.45 -1.20
C LEU A 266 -0.25 -16.44 -1.65
N ARG A 267 0.01 -16.40 -2.95
CA ARG A 267 1.37 -16.35 -3.51
C ARG A 267 1.92 -14.94 -3.66
N ASN A 268 1.06 -13.95 -3.89
CA ASN A 268 1.50 -12.62 -4.33
C ASN A 268 1.18 -11.50 -3.34
N ARG A 269 0.34 -11.73 -2.36
CA ARG A 269 -0.12 -10.69 -1.45
C ARG A 269 0.97 -10.25 -0.47
N PRO A 270 1.48 -9.00 -0.56
CA PRO A 270 2.68 -8.59 0.16
C PRO A 270 2.49 -8.58 1.68
N ASP A 271 1.30 -8.21 2.18
CA ASP A 271 0.99 -8.24 3.62
C ASP A 271 1.07 -9.66 4.18
N LEU A 272 0.56 -10.67 3.44
CA LEU A 272 0.67 -12.06 3.85
C LEU A 272 2.12 -12.58 3.80
N LEU A 273 2.86 -12.21 2.75
CA LEU A 273 4.28 -12.54 2.62
C LEU A 273 5.13 -11.90 3.73
N ALA A 274 4.75 -10.71 4.20
CA ALA A 274 5.37 -10.06 5.36
C ALA A 274 5.14 -10.89 6.64
N PHE A 275 3.93 -11.37 6.89
CA PHE A 275 3.63 -12.26 8.02
C PHE A 275 4.39 -13.59 7.92
N GLU A 276 4.50 -14.16 6.72
CA GLU A 276 5.26 -15.38 6.49
C GLU A 276 6.75 -15.18 6.78
N ALA A 277 7.35 -14.12 6.23
CA ALA A 277 8.75 -13.79 6.46
C ALA A 277 9.02 -13.47 7.94
N ASN A 278 8.10 -12.78 8.62
CA ASN A 278 8.20 -12.50 10.04
C ASN A 278 8.14 -13.80 10.88
N SER A 279 7.27 -14.76 10.52
CA SER A 279 7.21 -16.08 11.17
C SER A 279 8.52 -16.87 10.96
N LYS A 280 9.09 -16.80 9.74
CA LYS A 280 10.40 -17.40 9.44
C LYS A 280 11.53 -16.74 10.22
N TRP A 281 11.53 -15.41 10.30
CA TRP A 281 12.49 -14.67 11.11
C TRP A 281 12.46 -15.10 12.57
N LYS A 282 11.28 -15.14 13.20
CA LYS A 282 11.13 -15.62 14.61
C LYS A 282 11.62 -17.06 14.78
N ALA A 283 11.45 -17.91 13.76
CA ALA A 283 11.99 -19.27 13.79
C ALA A 283 13.53 -19.32 13.71
N GLU A 284 14.15 -18.44 12.92
CA GLU A 284 15.62 -18.32 12.87
C GLU A 284 16.18 -17.67 14.16
N GLU A 285 15.44 -16.77 14.81
CA GLU A 285 15.83 -16.22 16.11
C GLU A 285 15.91 -17.30 17.19
N VAL A 286 15.00 -18.27 17.21
CA VAL A 286 15.12 -19.42 18.13
C VAL A 286 16.44 -20.17 17.89
N LYS A 287 16.82 -20.39 16.64
CA LYS A 287 18.11 -21.05 16.32
C LYS A 287 19.31 -20.20 16.76
N LYS A 288 19.22 -18.88 16.54
CA LYS A 288 20.23 -17.92 16.98
C LYS A 288 20.41 -18.02 18.49
N TYR A 289 19.37 -17.90 19.31
CA TYR A 289 19.45 -17.98 20.76
C TYR A 289 19.88 -19.37 21.26
N LYS A 290 19.49 -20.45 20.55
CA LYS A 290 20.02 -21.81 20.86
C LYS A 290 21.52 -21.90 20.60
N ASN A 291 22.03 -21.29 19.54
CA ASN A 291 23.47 -21.25 19.26
C ASN A 291 24.23 -20.33 20.23
N GLU A 292 23.59 -19.29 20.76
CA GLU A 292 24.18 -18.41 21.77
C GLU A 292 24.35 -19.10 23.15
N LYS A 293 23.65 -20.23 23.38
CA LYS A 293 23.91 -21.10 24.56
C LYS A 293 25.20 -21.90 24.45
N ILE A 294 25.74 -22.08 23.23
CA ILE A 294 27.02 -22.79 23.07
C ILE A 294 28.09 -21.94 23.72
N PRO A 295 28.94 -22.57 24.58
CA PRO A 295 30.03 -21.88 25.25
C PRO A 295 30.88 -21.06 24.29
N GLU A 296 31.32 -19.89 24.75
CA GLU A 296 32.28 -19.08 24.00
C GLU A 296 33.67 -19.65 24.18
N VAL A 297 34.35 -19.88 23.08
CA VAL A 297 35.70 -20.41 23.05
C VAL A 297 36.63 -19.32 22.55
N SER A 298 37.63 -18.96 23.31
CA SER A 298 38.68 -18.03 22.93
C SER A 298 40.00 -18.74 22.76
N LEU A 299 40.75 -18.33 21.75
CA LEU A 299 42.13 -18.75 21.50
C LEU A 299 43.06 -17.61 21.89
N ASP A 300 44.01 -17.91 22.79
CA ASP A 300 44.98 -16.95 23.30
C ASP A 300 46.37 -17.32 22.82
N ILE A 301 47.07 -16.35 22.27
CA ILE A 301 48.47 -16.50 21.82
C ILE A 301 49.24 -15.35 22.44
N SER A 302 50.28 -15.68 23.22
CA SER A 302 51.11 -14.64 23.84
C SER A 302 52.61 -14.96 23.77
N ALA A 303 53.37 -13.91 23.69
CA ALA A 303 54.83 -13.97 23.94
C ALA A 303 55.05 -13.73 25.43
N LYS A 304 55.79 -14.62 26.07
CA LYS A 304 56.15 -14.56 27.50
C LYS A 304 57.63 -14.29 27.66
N LYS A 305 57.92 -13.42 28.60
CA LYS A 305 59.28 -13.14 29.03
C LYS A 305 59.46 -13.71 30.45
N TYR A 306 60.43 -14.60 30.59
CA TYR A 306 60.77 -15.26 31.88
C TYR A 306 61.97 -14.58 32.47
N PRO A 307 62.22 -14.79 33.80
CA PRO A 307 63.49 -14.37 34.46
C PRO A 307 64.70 -14.98 33.77
N GLY A 308 65.76 -14.17 33.60
CA GLY A 308 67.01 -14.65 33.02
C GLY A 308 67.13 -14.64 31.55
N ASP A 309 66.45 -13.67 30.85
CA ASP A 309 66.48 -13.46 29.38
C ASP A 309 65.94 -14.63 28.53
N ASN A 310 65.06 -15.44 29.09
CA ASN A 310 64.39 -16.52 28.39
C ASN A 310 63.05 -15.99 27.84
N ASP A 311 62.84 -16.14 26.55
CA ASP A 311 61.58 -15.83 25.87
C ASP A 311 60.83 -17.11 25.48
N GLY A 312 59.53 -17.09 25.55
CA GLY A 312 58.65 -18.20 25.16
C GLY A 312 57.34 -17.78 24.55
N PHE A 313 56.66 -18.73 23.92
CA PHE A 313 55.31 -18.54 23.42
C PHE A 313 54.33 -19.35 24.23
N PHE A 314 53.17 -18.78 24.53
CA PHE A 314 52.07 -19.46 25.20
C PHE A 314 50.91 -19.55 24.24
N PHE A 315 50.31 -20.75 24.19
CA PHE A 315 49.04 -21.00 23.48
C PHE A 315 48.05 -21.46 24.53
N GLY A 316 47.00 -20.71 24.70
CA GLY A 316 45.89 -20.97 25.58
C GLY A 316 44.57 -21.10 24.86
N MET A 317 43.68 -21.84 25.47
CA MET A 317 42.27 -21.87 25.02
C MET A 317 41.44 -21.73 26.30
N SER A 318 40.53 -20.76 26.27
CA SER A 318 39.57 -20.52 27.35
C SER A 318 38.16 -20.76 26.85
N MET A 319 37.28 -21.23 27.75
CA MET A 319 35.89 -21.51 27.45
C MET A 319 35.03 -20.94 28.56
N GLU A 320 34.11 -20.03 28.17
CA GLU A 320 33.11 -19.49 29.08
C GLU A 320 31.88 -20.39 29.09
N ILE A 321 31.57 -20.98 30.26
CA ILE A 321 30.43 -21.89 30.42
C ILE A 321 29.22 -21.09 30.93
N PRO A 322 28.17 -20.89 30.12
CA PRO A 322 26.99 -20.16 30.55
C PRO A 322 26.14 -21.00 31.50
N LEU A 323 26.16 -20.64 32.79
CA LEU A 323 25.39 -21.34 33.83
C LEU A 323 23.93 -20.85 33.88
N GLY A 324 23.12 -21.19 32.85
CA GLY A 324 21.67 -20.95 32.85
C GLY A 324 21.22 -19.57 32.41
N GLU A 325 22.10 -18.61 32.23
CA GLU A 325 21.80 -17.20 31.93
C GLU A 325 20.95 -17.01 30.64
N LYS A 326 21.20 -17.82 29.64
CA LYS A 326 20.51 -17.69 28.32
C LYS A 326 19.29 -18.61 28.15
N GLN A 327 18.79 -19.26 29.21
CA GLN A 327 17.64 -20.15 29.09
C GLN A 327 16.33 -19.39 28.89
N GLY A 328 16.18 -18.25 29.55
CA GLY A 328 15.03 -17.36 29.41
C GLY A 328 14.90 -16.81 27.99
N ASP A 329 16.00 -16.43 27.37
CA ASP A 329 16.02 -15.90 26.00
C ASP A 329 15.50 -16.92 24.97
N VAL A 330 15.88 -18.20 25.14
CA VAL A 330 15.38 -19.27 24.27
C VAL A 330 13.88 -19.50 24.46
N GLN A 331 13.40 -19.53 25.74
CA GLN A 331 11.98 -19.69 26.03
C GLN A 331 11.16 -18.51 25.48
N PHE A 332 11.66 -17.28 25.61
CA PHE A 332 11.08 -16.09 25.03
C PHE A 332 10.99 -16.21 23.50
N ALA A 333 12.08 -16.55 22.83
CA ALA A 333 12.11 -16.71 21.38
C ALA A 333 11.20 -17.86 20.92
N GLU A 334 11.08 -18.96 21.64
CA GLU A 334 10.12 -20.04 21.34
C GLU A 334 8.67 -19.58 21.46
N SER A 335 8.34 -18.78 22.46
CA SER A 335 7.01 -18.18 22.61
C SER A 335 6.71 -17.19 21.47
N GLU A 336 7.67 -16.35 21.12
CA GLU A 336 7.57 -15.43 19.98
C GLU A 336 7.39 -16.18 18.65
N LYS A 337 8.07 -17.30 18.43
CA LYS A 337 7.88 -18.16 17.26
C LYS A 337 6.44 -18.71 17.18
N VAL A 338 5.88 -19.16 18.30
CA VAL A 338 4.50 -19.63 18.36
C VAL A 338 3.54 -18.49 18.00
N SER A 339 3.72 -17.31 18.59
CA SER A 339 2.93 -16.11 18.28
C SER A 339 3.00 -15.76 16.79
N GLY A 340 4.19 -15.68 16.20
CA GLY A 340 4.37 -15.38 14.78
C GLY A 340 3.73 -16.42 13.85
N THR A 341 3.77 -17.70 14.23
CA THR A 341 3.11 -18.78 13.48
C THR A 341 1.58 -18.64 13.55
N LEU A 342 1.03 -18.28 14.68
CA LEU A 342 -0.41 -18.06 14.86
C LEU A 342 -0.87 -16.81 14.10
N GLU A 343 -0.09 -15.73 14.11
CA GLU A 343 -0.36 -14.51 13.34
C GLU A 343 -0.42 -14.80 11.83
N TYR A 344 0.58 -15.51 11.30
CA TYR A 344 0.58 -15.94 9.91
C TYR A 344 -0.62 -16.82 9.55
N LYS A 345 -0.94 -17.83 10.36
CA LYS A 345 -2.11 -18.69 10.14
C LYS A 345 -3.43 -17.91 10.17
N ARG A 346 -3.54 -16.91 11.05
CA ARG A 346 -4.71 -16.02 11.14
C ARG A 346 -4.80 -15.12 9.89
N ALA A 347 -3.68 -14.51 9.48
CA ALA A 347 -3.61 -13.68 8.28
C ALA A 347 -3.98 -14.49 7.03
N LYS A 348 -3.42 -15.69 6.87
CA LYS A 348 -3.75 -16.60 5.76
C LYS A 348 -5.25 -16.88 5.66
N ARG A 349 -5.87 -17.30 6.77
CA ARG A 349 -7.34 -17.55 6.81
C ARG A 349 -8.16 -16.30 6.52
N LYS A 350 -7.69 -15.12 6.93
CA LYS A 350 -8.33 -13.85 6.62
C LYS A 350 -8.28 -13.58 5.13
N VAL A 351 -7.12 -13.70 4.50
CA VAL A 351 -6.93 -13.55 3.05
C VAL A 351 -7.84 -14.48 2.26
N GLU A 352 -7.86 -15.78 2.60
CA GLU A 352 -8.71 -16.78 1.93
C GLU A 352 -10.20 -16.36 1.94
N ARG A 353 -10.69 -15.88 3.07
CA ARG A 353 -12.09 -15.45 3.21
C ARG A 353 -12.38 -14.14 2.47
N GLU A 354 -11.50 -13.15 2.59
CA GLU A 354 -11.65 -11.85 1.95
C GLU A 354 -11.66 -11.96 0.42
N VAL A 355 -10.71 -12.72 -0.13
CA VAL A 355 -10.61 -12.91 -1.59
C VAL A 355 -11.80 -13.71 -2.12
N LYS A 356 -12.19 -14.78 -1.44
CA LYS A 356 -13.37 -15.57 -1.83
C LYS A 356 -14.64 -14.72 -1.83
N ALA A 357 -14.85 -13.92 -0.79
CA ALA A 357 -16.00 -13.02 -0.71
C ALA A 357 -15.97 -11.95 -1.81
N ALA A 358 -14.80 -11.34 -2.07
CA ALA A 358 -14.65 -10.33 -3.12
C ALA A 358 -14.90 -10.92 -4.50
N TRP A 359 -14.40 -12.13 -4.78
CA TRP A 359 -14.65 -12.83 -6.04
C TRP A 359 -16.15 -13.14 -6.22
N GLN A 360 -16.82 -13.61 -5.18
CA GLN A 360 -18.26 -13.89 -5.23
C GLN A 360 -19.09 -12.63 -5.54
N ILE A 361 -18.76 -11.50 -4.90
CA ILE A 361 -19.43 -10.22 -5.16
C ILE A 361 -19.18 -9.79 -6.60
N TRP A 362 -17.93 -9.82 -7.06
CA TRP A 362 -17.58 -9.47 -8.43
C TRP A 362 -18.29 -10.36 -9.45
N HIS A 363 -18.24 -11.68 -9.27
CA HIS A 363 -18.86 -12.65 -10.16
C HIS A 363 -20.38 -12.45 -10.25
N HIS A 364 -21.05 -12.21 -9.12
CA HIS A 364 -22.47 -11.90 -9.09
C HIS A 364 -22.83 -10.65 -9.90
N LEU A 365 -22.04 -9.57 -9.72
CA LEU A 365 -22.26 -8.32 -10.45
C LEU A 365 -21.90 -8.43 -11.95
N GLN A 366 -20.99 -9.35 -12.32
CA GLN A 366 -20.64 -9.59 -13.71
C GLN A 366 -21.71 -10.39 -14.46
N THR A 367 -22.32 -11.36 -13.80
CA THR A 367 -23.33 -12.25 -14.39
C THR A 367 -24.74 -11.63 -14.43
N ASP A 368 -24.94 -10.46 -13.80
CA ASP A 368 -26.23 -9.77 -13.85
C ASP A 368 -26.57 -9.34 -15.29
N LYS A 369 -27.45 -10.11 -15.94
CA LYS A 369 -27.90 -9.90 -17.33
C LYS A 369 -28.77 -8.64 -17.49
N ASN A 370 -29.29 -8.06 -16.40
CA ASN A 370 -30.11 -6.85 -16.42
C ASN A 370 -29.29 -5.59 -16.83
N SER A 371 -27.98 -5.68 -16.97
CA SER A 371 -27.13 -4.58 -17.47
C SER A 371 -27.41 -4.23 -18.95
N SER A 372 -28.01 -5.14 -19.74
CA SER A 372 -28.38 -4.86 -21.14
C SER A 372 -29.64 -4.01 -21.28
N LEU A 373 -30.53 -4.04 -20.29
CA LEU A 373 -31.75 -3.22 -20.27
C LEU A 373 -31.45 -1.72 -20.20
N GLY A 374 -30.33 -1.31 -19.59
CA GLY A 374 -29.96 0.10 -19.45
C GLY A 374 -29.69 0.84 -20.76
N ARG A 375 -29.20 0.16 -21.81
CA ARG A 375 -28.91 0.78 -23.11
C ARG A 375 -30.19 0.99 -23.97
N SER A 376 -31.08 0.01 -23.98
CA SER A 376 -32.40 0.11 -24.61
C SER A 376 -33.24 1.19 -23.93
N GLN A 377 -33.28 1.20 -22.59
CA GLN A 377 -34.00 2.22 -21.83
C GLN A 377 -33.49 3.65 -22.05
N MET A 378 -32.21 3.83 -22.38
CA MET A 378 -31.62 5.16 -22.61
C MET A 378 -32.04 5.76 -23.96
N SER A 379 -32.21 4.95 -25.01
CA SER A 379 -32.72 5.41 -26.31
C SER A 379 -34.24 5.62 -26.28
N GLU A 380 -34.95 4.71 -25.64
CA GLU A 380 -36.41 4.82 -25.44
C GLU A 380 -36.74 5.98 -24.49
N GLY A 381 -35.91 6.27 -23.51
CA GLY A 381 -36.05 7.38 -22.57
C GLY A 381 -36.04 8.77 -23.21
N LYS A 382 -35.28 8.96 -24.32
CA LYS A 382 -35.33 10.24 -25.08
C LYS A 382 -36.64 10.43 -25.77
N ASN A 383 -37.15 9.40 -26.45
CA ASN A 383 -38.43 9.45 -27.16
C ASN A 383 -39.59 9.63 -26.17
N TYR A 384 -39.53 8.91 -25.02
CA TYR A 384 -40.49 9.08 -23.95
C TYR A 384 -40.49 10.51 -23.38
N LEU A 385 -39.34 11.11 -23.15
CA LEU A 385 -39.21 12.47 -22.64
C LEU A 385 -39.82 13.49 -23.62
N GLN A 386 -39.54 13.35 -24.92
CA GLN A 386 -40.09 14.24 -25.96
C GLN A 386 -41.61 14.14 -26.03
N GLY A 387 -42.15 12.91 -26.01
CA GLY A 387 -43.60 12.68 -25.98
C GLY A 387 -44.27 13.29 -24.75
N LEU A 388 -43.66 13.02 -23.56
CA LEU A 388 -44.15 13.54 -22.29
C LEU A 388 -44.13 15.07 -22.22
N GLN A 389 -43.07 15.71 -22.75
CA GLN A 389 -42.93 17.15 -22.82
C GLN A 389 -43.97 17.77 -23.74
N SER A 390 -44.21 17.14 -24.90
CA SER A 390 -45.23 17.60 -25.88
C SER A 390 -46.62 17.50 -25.27
N SER A 391 -47.00 16.37 -24.69
CA SER A 391 -48.32 16.20 -24.05
C SER A 391 -48.53 17.16 -22.86
N PHE A 392 -47.46 17.42 -22.08
CA PHE A 392 -47.53 18.42 -21.01
C PHE A 392 -47.69 19.85 -21.53
N ALA A 393 -46.98 20.24 -22.60
CA ALA A 393 -47.08 21.56 -23.23
C ALA A 393 -48.46 21.82 -23.83
N ASN A 394 -49.12 20.77 -24.35
CA ASN A 394 -50.47 20.81 -24.88
C ASN A 394 -51.57 20.78 -23.78
N GLY A 395 -51.21 20.53 -22.53
CA GLY A 395 -52.14 20.37 -21.41
C GLY A 395 -52.83 19.00 -21.34
N GLU A 396 -52.34 18.02 -22.11
CA GLU A 396 -52.86 16.64 -22.14
C GLU A 396 -52.35 15.82 -20.93
N ALA A 397 -51.08 16.04 -20.55
CA ALA A 397 -50.49 15.40 -19.36
C ALA A 397 -50.58 16.35 -18.15
N SER A 398 -50.88 15.79 -16.99
CA SER A 398 -50.89 16.53 -15.73
C SER A 398 -49.46 16.85 -15.25
N VAL A 399 -49.33 17.89 -14.40
CA VAL A 399 -48.06 18.23 -13.75
C VAL A 399 -47.47 17.04 -12.97
N ILE A 400 -48.35 16.24 -12.36
CA ILE A 400 -47.95 15.08 -11.58
C ILE A 400 -47.34 14.03 -12.49
N GLU A 401 -48.00 13.66 -13.57
CA GLU A 401 -47.50 12.69 -14.55
C GLU A 401 -46.19 13.15 -15.17
N TYR A 402 -46.06 14.46 -15.47
CA TYR A 402 -44.83 15.01 -16.02
C TYR A 402 -43.65 14.92 -15.03
N LEU A 403 -43.85 15.30 -13.76
CA LEU A 403 -42.83 15.22 -12.72
C LEU A 403 -42.45 13.77 -12.39
N ASP A 404 -43.42 12.86 -12.33
CA ASP A 404 -43.17 11.45 -12.08
C ASP A 404 -42.38 10.80 -13.23
N GLY A 405 -42.68 11.19 -14.48
CA GLY A 405 -41.91 10.77 -15.66
C GLY A 405 -40.46 11.26 -15.63
N LEU A 406 -40.24 12.54 -15.32
CA LEU A 406 -38.88 13.09 -15.14
C LEU A 406 -38.13 12.42 -13.98
N GLY A 407 -38.79 12.22 -12.85
CA GLY A 407 -38.26 11.55 -11.69
C GLY A 407 -37.84 10.10 -11.98
N SER A 408 -38.69 9.37 -12.71
CA SER A 408 -38.43 7.98 -13.11
C SER A 408 -37.23 7.87 -14.05
N LEU A 409 -37.10 8.79 -14.99
CA LEU A 409 -35.94 8.85 -15.90
C LEU A 409 -34.63 9.15 -15.16
N LEU A 410 -34.65 10.14 -14.25
CA LEU A 410 -33.48 10.46 -13.43
C LEU A 410 -33.06 9.26 -12.56
N THR A 411 -34.03 8.66 -11.87
CA THR A 411 -33.80 7.47 -11.01
C THR A 411 -33.23 6.31 -11.83
N GLY A 412 -33.76 6.06 -13.05
CA GLY A 412 -33.24 5.03 -13.94
C GLY A 412 -31.77 5.26 -14.32
N LYS A 413 -31.41 6.51 -14.66
CA LYS A 413 -30.03 6.90 -14.97
C LYS A 413 -29.11 6.76 -13.75
N GLN A 414 -29.54 7.26 -12.59
CA GLN A 414 -28.77 7.14 -11.35
C GLN A 414 -28.56 5.66 -10.97
N ASN A 415 -29.58 4.81 -11.10
CA ASN A 415 -29.44 3.38 -10.85
C ASN A 415 -28.44 2.72 -11.81
N THR A 416 -28.39 3.14 -13.07
CA THR A 416 -27.42 2.65 -14.04
C THR A 416 -26.00 3.06 -13.65
N LEU A 417 -25.79 4.32 -13.25
CA LEU A 417 -24.51 4.81 -12.77
C LEU A 417 -24.08 4.09 -11.47
N LYS A 418 -24.99 3.92 -10.52
CA LYS A 418 -24.72 3.19 -9.27
C LYS A 418 -24.30 1.74 -9.52
N ARG A 419 -24.98 1.03 -10.44
CA ARG A 419 -24.59 -0.34 -10.84
C ARG A 419 -23.19 -0.37 -11.44
N HIS A 420 -22.89 0.58 -12.32
CA HIS A 420 -21.56 0.69 -12.93
C HIS A 420 -20.49 0.96 -11.87
N HIS A 421 -20.73 1.89 -10.96
CA HIS A 421 -19.84 2.20 -9.83
C HIS A 421 -19.62 0.98 -8.93
N LEU A 422 -20.69 0.30 -8.51
CA LEU A 422 -20.60 -0.94 -7.71
C LEU A 422 -19.77 -2.01 -8.40
N LYS A 423 -19.93 -2.17 -9.71
CA LYS A 423 -19.15 -3.12 -10.51
C LYS A 423 -17.66 -2.76 -10.52
N GLN A 424 -17.33 -1.48 -10.73
CA GLN A 424 -15.96 -0.99 -10.71
C GLN A 424 -15.32 -1.17 -9.33
N SER A 425 -16.01 -0.80 -8.26
CA SER A 425 -15.53 -0.92 -6.88
C SER A 425 -15.33 -2.39 -6.46
N ALA A 426 -16.24 -3.28 -6.86
CA ALA A 426 -16.10 -4.71 -6.59
C ALA A 426 -14.90 -5.34 -7.32
N TYR A 427 -14.69 -4.95 -8.58
CA TYR A 427 -13.53 -5.38 -9.35
C TYR A 427 -12.23 -4.84 -8.75
N LEU A 428 -12.17 -3.55 -8.45
CA LEU A 428 -10.98 -2.95 -7.84
C LEU A 428 -10.65 -3.58 -6.49
N ARG A 429 -11.67 -3.90 -5.69
CA ARG A 429 -11.48 -4.61 -4.43
C ARG A 429 -10.90 -6.01 -4.65
N LEU A 430 -11.39 -6.73 -5.67
CA LEU A 430 -10.85 -8.04 -6.00
C LEU A 430 -9.38 -7.96 -6.47
N THR A 431 -9.05 -6.99 -7.33
CA THR A 431 -7.66 -6.77 -7.78
C THR A 431 -6.74 -6.46 -6.63
N TYR A 432 -7.14 -5.57 -5.72
CA TYR A 432 -6.37 -5.27 -4.52
C TYR A 432 -6.16 -6.50 -3.63
N LEU A 433 -7.24 -7.22 -3.32
CA LEU A 433 -7.17 -8.38 -2.44
C LEU A 433 -6.43 -9.57 -3.07
N SER A 434 -6.36 -9.66 -4.39
CA SER A 434 -5.55 -10.64 -5.10
C SER A 434 -4.11 -10.19 -5.34
N ALA A 435 -3.74 -8.98 -4.90
CA ALA A 435 -2.45 -8.33 -5.19
C ALA A 435 -2.16 -8.19 -6.69
N SER A 436 -3.18 -7.87 -7.45
CA SER A 436 -3.08 -7.53 -8.86
C SER A 436 -3.11 -6.02 -9.04
N THR A 437 -2.50 -5.49 -10.09
CA THR A 437 -2.47 -4.04 -10.36
C THR A 437 -3.67 -3.65 -11.24
N PRO A 438 -4.46 -2.64 -10.86
CA PRO A 438 -5.55 -2.14 -11.69
C PRO A 438 -5.00 -1.33 -12.87
N SER A 439 -5.65 -1.43 -14.03
CA SER A 439 -5.34 -0.66 -15.23
C SER A 439 -6.47 0.33 -15.53
N PHE A 440 -6.11 1.55 -15.91
CA PHE A 440 -7.06 2.61 -16.29
C PHE A 440 -6.85 3.02 -17.73
N SER A 441 -7.94 3.29 -18.44
CA SER A 441 -7.91 3.99 -19.73
C SER A 441 -8.49 5.39 -19.57
N THR A 442 -7.79 6.38 -20.11
CA THR A 442 -8.37 7.70 -20.38
C THR A 442 -8.81 7.73 -21.84
N PRO A 443 -10.05 8.12 -22.16
CA PRO A 443 -10.44 8.28 -23.56
C PRO A 443 -9.55 9.34 -24.22
N LYS A 444 -9.09 9.06 -25.43
CA LYS A 444 -8.44 10.09 -26.27
C LYS A 444 -9.41 11.23 -26.47
N ILE A 445 -9.00 12.44 -26.10
CA ILE A 445 -9.70 13.70 -26.39
C ILE A 445 -9.72 13.95 -27.88
#